data_b1e7ac86171a85c1134cdfc6b56bd0bf
#
_entry.id   b1e7ac86171a85c1134cdfc6b56bd0bf
#
_cell.length_a   1.000
_cell.length_b   1.000
_cell.length_c   1.000
_cell.angle_alpha   90.00
_cell.angle_beta   90.00
_cell.angle_gamma   90.00
#
_symmetry.space_group_name_H-M   'P 1'
#
loop_
_entity.id
_entity.type
_entity.pdbx_description
1 polymer ?
#
loop_
_entity_poly.entity_id
_entity_poly.type
_entity_poly.pdbx_seq_one_letter_code
_entity_poly.pdbx_strand_id
1 'polypeptide(L)'
;VQTCALPISAKLEYLGLSAALRALCRDLSLRKQLQVQFIESGPAPPRHADVALCLYRVAQEALHNVRKHSGAAEACVKLIGKPNGIELRIEDDGKGFDPNTIAAKGSLGLISMRERLRLVRGEFSIESSSAGTKVSAIVPLPSDTPPKNKT
;
A
#
# COMPACT_ATOMS: atom_id res chain seq x y z
N VAL A 1 -3.33 -25.97 17.24
CA VAL A 1 -4.31 -24.90 17.15
C VAL A 1 -4.23 -24.30 15.76
N GLN A 2 -5.19 -24.65 14.96
CA GLN A 2 -5.31 -24.03 13.65
C GLN A 2 -5.71 -22.58 13.87
N THR A 3 -4.79 -21.67 13.62
CA THR A 3 -5.15 -20.29 13.36
C THR A 3 -6.06 -20.32 12.13
N CYS A 4 -7.36 -20.14 12.34
CA CYS A 4 -8.28 -19.90 11.23
C CYS A 4 -7.72 -18.76 10.40
N ALA A 5 -7.26 -19.05 9.20
CA ALA A 5 -6.93 -18.02 8.23
C ALA A 5 -8.23 -17.33 7.83
N LEU A 6 -8.57 -16.27 8.57
CA LEU A 6 -9.69 -15.42 8.20
C LEU A 6 -9.43 -14.85 6.79
N PRO A 7 -10.45 -14.77 5.92
CA PRO A 7 -10.31 -14.06 4.66
C PRO A 7 -9.75 -12.65 4.91
N ILE A 8 -8.96 -12.15 3.99
CA ILE A 8 -8.36 -10.80 4.09
C ILE A 8 -9.42 -9.73 4.35
N SER A 9 -10.58 -9.83 3.69
CA SER A 9 -11.70 -8.91 3.92
C SER A 9 -12.16 -8.92 5.37
N ALA A 10 -12.27 -10.08 6.00
CA ALA A 10 -12.65 -10.21 7.41
C ALA A 10 -11.57 -9.61 8.35
N LYS A 11 -10.30 -9.83 8.07
CA LYS A 11 -9.20 -9.22 8.84
C LYS A 11 -9.23 -7.70 8.77
N LEU A 12 -9.51 -7.14 7.60
CA LEU A 12 -9.61 -5.69 7.41
C LEU A 12 -10.81 -5.09 8.13
N GLU A 13 -11.94 -5.80 8.18
CA GLU A 13 -13.12 -5.36 8.91
C GLU A 13 -12.90 -5.35 10.43
N TYR A 14 -12.25 -6.39 10.97
CA TYR A 14 -12.02 -6.53 12.41
C TYR A 14 -10.84 -5.71 12.90
N LEU A 15 -9.72 -5.77 12.21
CA LEU A 15 -8.45 -5.20 12.68
C LEU A 15 -8.12 -3.84 12.05
N GLY A 16 -8.75 -3.52 10.93
CA GLY A 16 -8.45 -2.32 10.15
C GLY A 16 -7.17 -2.45 9.31
N LEU A 17 -7.00 -1.50 8.42
CA LEU A 17 -5.89 -1.48 7.45
C LEU A 17 -4.53 -1.38 8.14
N SER A 18 -4.39 -0.53 9.15
CA SER A 18 -3.12 -0.34 9.87
C SER A 18 -2.61 -1.63 10.48
N ALA A 19 -3.48 -2.35 11.19
CA ALA A 19 -3.10 -3.61 11.83
C ALA A 19 -2.77 -4.70 10.79
N ALA A 20 -3.51 -4.76 9.69
CA ALA A 20 -3.25 -5.69 8.60
C ALA A 20 -1.90 -5.42 7.92
N LEU A 21 -1.57 -4.16 7.65
CA LEU A 21 -0.29 -3.76 7.07
C LEU A 21 0.87 -4.05 8.02
N ARG A 22 0.69 -3.76 9.31
CA ARG A 22 1.71 -4.06 10.32
C ARG A 22 1.99 -5.56 10.40
N ALA A 23 0.96 -6.40 10.35
CA ALA A 23 1.11 -7.85 10.33
C ALA A 23 1.83 -8.34 9.06
N LEU A 24 1.49 -7.78 7.89
CA LEU A 24 2.15 -8.09 6.63
C LEU A 24 3.66 -7.79 6.68
N CYS A 25 4.02 -6.61 7.18
CA CYS A 25 5.41 -6.20 7.30
C CYS A 25 6.19 -7.10 8.28
N ARG A 26 5.57 -7.44 9.41
CA ARG A 26 6.16 -8.32 10.40
C ARG A 26 6.39 -9.73 9.85
N ASP A 27 5.43 -10.28 9.13
CA ASP A 27 5.54 -11.62 8.54
C ASP A 27 6.71 -11.71 7.55
N LEU A 28 6.87 -10.70 6.70
CA LEU A 28 7.98 -10.64 5.75
C LEU A 28 9.33 -10.53 6.46
N SER A 29 9.41 -9.73 7.51
CA SER A 29 10.63 -9.57 8.31
C SER A 29 11.00 -10.86 9.05
N LEU A 30 10.03 -11.57 9.60
CA LEU A 30 10.24 -12.84 10.30
C LEU A 30 10.74 -13.96 9.37
N ARG A 31 10.32 -13.95 8.13
CA ARG A 31 10.77 -14.90 7.12
C ARG A 31 12.19 -14.60 6.61
N LYS A 32 12.81 -13.53 7.09
CA LYS A 32 14.15 -13.07 6.70
C LYS A 32 14.34 -12.84 5.20
N GLN A 33 13.26 -12.60 4.50
CA GLN A 33 13.29 -12.34 3.07
C GLN A 33 13.51 -10.86 2.75
N LEU A 34 13.02 -9.99 3.62
CA LEU A 34 13.10 -8.55 3.49
C LEU A 34 12.78 -7.93 4.85
N GLN A 35 13.61 -6.99 5.30
CA GLN A 35 13.29 -6.23 6.51
C GLN A 35 12.33 -5.10 6.16
N VAL A 36 11.12 -5.15 6.67
CA VAL A 36 10.08 -4.19 6.36
C VAL A 36 9.65 -3.44 7.60
N GLN A 37 9.83 -2.13 7.58
CA GLN A 37 9.35 -1.22 8.61
C GLN A 37 7.96 -0.70 8.26
N PHE A 38 7.08 -0.59 9.24
CA PHE A 38 5.77 0.03 9.09
C PHE A 38 5.72 1.35 9.88
N ILE A 39 5.32 2.42 9.21
CA ILE A 39 5.17 3.75 9.81
C ILE A 39 3.76 4.27 9.50
N GLU A 40 3.08 4.74 10.52
CA GLU A 40 1.77 5.35 10.40
C GLU A 40 1.82 6.80 10.88
N SER A 41 1.19 7.70 10.16
CA SER A 41 1.15 9.12 10.50
C SER A 41 -0.13 9.78 10.03
N GLY A 42 -0.41 10.95 10.59
CA GLY A 42 -1.60 11.74 10.27
C GLY A 42 -2.87 11.25 10.97
N PRO A 43 -4.01 11.91 10.69
CA PRO A 43 -5.28 11.54 11.27
C PRO A 43 -5.72 10.13 10.80
N ALA A 44 -6.40 9.41 11.69
CA ALA A 44 -6.97 8.12 11.34
C ALA A 44 -7.98 8.29 10.21
N PRO A 45 -7.83 7.55 9.10
CA PRO A 45 -8.77 7.65 7.99
C PRO A 45 -10.13 7.06 8.36
N PRO A 46 -11.21 7.59 7.79
CA PRO A 46 -12.51 6.96 7.91
C PRO A 46 -12.46 5.52 7.36
N ARG A 47 -13.25 4.65 7.95
CA ARG A 47 -13.28 3.23 7.56
C ARG A 47 -14.06 3.04 6.27
N HIS A 48 -13.34 2.77 5.19
CA HIS A 48 -13.88 2.37 3.90
C HIS A 48 -13.33 1.00 3.52
N ALA A 49 -14.17 -0.02 3.52
CA ALA A 49 -13.75 -1.40 3.32
C ALA A 49 -13.11 -1.65 1.95
N ASP A 50 -13.66 -1.05 0.91
CA ASP A 50 -13.14 -1.15 -0.45
C ASP A 50 -11.78 -0.45 -0.63
N VAL A 51 -11.60 0.70 -0.01
CA VAL A 51 -10.33 1.42 0.00
C VAL A 51 -9.28 0.65 0.78
N ALA A 52 -9.63 0.14 1.95
CA ALA A 52 -8.73 -0.66 2.78
C ALA A 52 -8.25 -1.91 2.04
N LEU A 53 -9.14 -2.64 1.39
CA LEU A 53 -8.79 -3.83 0.61
C LEU A 53 -7.88 -3.46 -0.57
N CYS A 54 -8.21 -2.39 -1.29
CA CYS A 54 -7.40 -1.89 -2.40
C CYS A 54 -5.97 -1.60 -1.95
N LEU A 55 -5.81 -0.78 -0.91
CA LEU A 55 -4.48 -0.39 -0.41
C LEU A 55 -3.70 -1.58 0.15
N TYR A 56 -4.36 -2.50 0.82
CA TYR A 56 -3.71 -3.73 1.27
C TYR A 56 -3.17 -4.56 0.10
N ARG A 57 -3.95 -4.75 -0.96
CA ARG A 57 -3.52 -5.47 -2.16
C ARG A 57 -2.39 -4.77 -2.90
N VAL A 58 -2.41 -3.44 -2.94
CA VAL A 58 -1.29 -2.64 -3.50
C VAL A 58 -0.02 -2.86 -2.69
N ALA A 59 -0.11 -2.86 -1.36
CA ALA A 59 1.03 -3.13 -0.49
C ALA A 59 1.59 -4.54 -0.71
N GLN A 60 0.74 -5.55 -0.79
CA GLN A 60 1.16 -6.93 -1.07
C GLN A 60 1.93 -7.03 -2.39
N GLU A 61 1.39 -6.44 -3.45
CA GLU A 61 2.01 -6.50 -4.77
C GLU A 61 3.31 -5.70 -4.82
N ALA A 62 3.33 -4.50 -4.23
CA ALA A 62 4.54 -3.69 -4.18
C ALA A 62 5.67 -4.39 -3.39
N LEU A 63 5.38 -4.96 -2.24
CA LEU A 63 6.36 -5.70 -1.44
C LEU A 63 6.80 -7.00 -2.11
N HIS A 64 5.91 -7.67 -2.84
CA HIS A 64 6.26 -8.81 -3.67
C HIS A 64 7.28 -8.42 -4.75
N ASN A 65 7.06 -7.30 -5.41
CA ASN A 65 7.98 -6.78 -6.42
C ASN A 65 9.34 -6.40 -5.81
N VAL A 66 9.35 -5.77 -4.64
CA VAL A 66 10.59 -5.45 -3.92
C VAL A 66 11.39 -6.72 -3.67
N ARG A 67 10.77 -7.73 -3.11
CA ARG A 67 11.43 -9.00 -2.78
C ARG A 67 11.94 -9.73 -4.02
N LYS A 68 11.18 -9.72 -5.10
CA LYS A 68 11.48 -10.50 -6.31
C LYS A 68 12.47 -9.82 -7.24
N HIS A 69 12.43 -8.50 -7.35
CA HIS A 69 13.10 -7.77 -8.42
C HIS A 69 14.13 -6.74 -7.97
N SER A 70 14.00 -6.18 -6.77
CA SER A 70 14.82 -5.03 -6.39
C SER A 70 16.18 -5.38 -5.81
N GLY A 71 16.35 -6.58 -5.27
CA GLY A 71 17.55 -6.93 -4.49
C GLY A 71 17.67 -6.13 -3.19
N ALA A 72 16.63 -5.44 -2.76
CA ALA A 72 16.63 -4.64 -1.55
C ALA A 72 16.78 -5.50 -0.29
N ALA A 73 17.51 -5.00 0.69
CA ALA A 73 17.59 -5.57 2.02
C ALA A 73 16.49 -5.01 2.94
N GLU A 74 16.09 -3.78 2.71
CA GLU A 74 15.15 -3.04 3.54
C GLU A 74 14.06 -2.36 2.71
N ALA A 75 12.87 -2.30 3.27
CA ALA A 75 11.75 -1.55 2.74
C ALA A 75 10.96 -0.87 3.86
N CYS A 76 10.23 0.17 3.53
CA CYS A 76 9.39 0.89 4.46
C CYS A 76 7.99 1.06 3.85
N VAL A 77 6.98 0.68 4.62
CA VAL A 77 5.57 0.91 4.30
C VAL A 77 5.07 2.06 5.17
N LYS A 78 4.60 3.10 4.55
CA LYS A 78 4.04 4.28 5.22
C LYS A 78 2.56 4.41 4.91
N LEU A 79 1.74 4.48 5.95
CA LEU A 79 0.32 4.80 5.84
C LEU A 79 0.11 6.20 6.39
N ILE A 80 -0.28 7.13 5.52
CA ILE A 80 -0.34 8.55 5.84
C ILE A 80 -1.77 9.03 5.72
N GLY A 81 -2.41 9.32 6.85
CA GLY A 81 -3.71 9.98 6.87
C GLY A 81 -3.57 11.44 6.46
N LYS A 82 -4.50 11.90 5.63
CA LYS A 82 -4.59 13.29 5.16
C LYS A 82 -5.98 13.82 5.45
N PRO A 83 -6.19 15.16 5.53
CA PRO A 83 -7.52 15.72 5.81
C PRO A 83 -8.60 15.24 4.84
N ASN A 84 -8.26 15.03 3.57
CA ASN A 84 -9.19 14.66 2.51
C ASN A 84 -8.82 13.34 1.82
N GLY A 85 -8.09 12.46 2.49
CA GLY A 85 -7.67 11.22 1.86
C GLY A 85 -6.70 10.40 2.68
N ILE A 86 -6.13 9.43 2.01
CA ILE A 86 -5.15 8.52 2.58
C ILE A 86 -4.08 8.23 1.54
N GLU A 87 -2.83 8.16 1.96
CA GLU A 87 -1.70 7.76 1.12
C GLU A 87 -1.03 6.52 1.68
N LEU A 88 -0.82 5.55 0.80
CA LEU A 88 0.06 4.41 1.05
C LEU A 88 1.34 4.62 0.26
N ARG A 89 2.49 4.52 0.91
CA ARG A 89 3.79 4.66 0.27
C ARG A 89 4.66 3.47 0.62
N ILE A 90 5.30 2.88 -0.38
CA ILE A 90 6.26 1.79 -0.20
C ILE A 90 7.59 2.23 -0.81
N GLU A 91 8.63 2.26 0.00
CA GLU A 91 9.97 2.67 -0.38
C GLU A 91 10.95 1.51 -0.12
N ASP A 92 11.87 1.26 -1.06
CA ASP A 92 12.94 0.29 -0.88
C ASP A 92 14.31 0.88 -1.26
N ASP A 93 15.36 0.25 -0.79
CA ASP A 93 16.75 0.62 -1.03
C ASP A 93 17.42 -0.21 -2.15
N GLY A 94 16.63 -0.85 -2.99
CA GLY A 94 17.13 -1.72 -4.04
C GLY A 94 17.73 -0.99 -5.24
N LYS A 95 18.04 -1.76 -6.26
CA LYS A 95 18.68 -1.24 -7.49
C LYS A 95 17.75 -0.43 -8.40
N GLY A 96 16.43 -0.45 -8.11
CA GLY A 96 15.45 0.17 -8.96
C GLY A 96 15.23 -0.57 -10.28
N PHE A 97 14.39 0.01 -11.11
CA PHE A 97 14.11 -0.45 -12.46
C PHE A 97 13.67 0.73 -13.32
N ASP A 98 13.65 0.56 -14.63
CA ASP A 98 13.07 1.56 -15.53
C ASP A 98 11.56 1.32 -15.64
N PRO A 99 10.70 2.23 -15.09
CA PRO A 99 9.25 2.07 -15.15
C PRO A 99 8.72 2.04 -16.60
N ASN A 100 9.38 2.72 -17.52
CA ASN A 100 8.97 2.74 -18.92
C ASN A 100 9.21 1.39 -19.60
N THR A 101 10.32 0.74 -19.31
CA THR A 101 10.64 -0.58 -19.86
C THR A 101 9.67 -1.65 -19.34
N ILE A 102 9.34 -1.62 -18.06
CA ILE A 102 8.38 -2.54 -17.46
C ILE A 102 6.97 -2.30 -17.99
N ALA A 103 6.55 -1.05 -18.10
CA ALA A 103 5.27 -0.67 -18.69
C ALA A 103 5.15 -1.16 -20.14
N ALA A 104 6.23 -1.02 -20.92
CA ALA A 104 6.28 -1.51 -22.30
C ALA A 104 6.21 -3.04 -22.40
N LYS A 105 6.74 -3.76 -21.41
CA LYS A 105 6.68 -5.23 -21.34
C LYS A 105 5.38 -5.76 -20.74
N GLY A 106 4.46 -4.89 -20.30
CA GLY A 106 3.17 -5.29 -19.74
C GLY A 106 3.30 -5.97 -18.39
N SER A 107 4.02 -5.36 -17.43
CA SER A 107 4.06 -5.87 -16.06
C SER A 107 2.67 -5.98 -15.48
N LEU A 108 2.20 -7.22 -15.29
CA LEU A 108 0.86 -7.51 -14.80
C LEU A 108 0.63 -6.93 -13.40
N GLY A 109 1.65 -6.91 -12.55
CA GLY A 109 1.58 -6.33 -11.21
C GLY A 109 1.34 -4.83 -11.21
N LEU A 110 2.03 -4.07 -12.05
CA LEU A 110 1.83 -2.62 -12.16
C LEU A 110 0.45 -2.28 -12.72
N ILE A 111 0.01 -3.01 -13.74
CA ILE A 111 -1.33 -2.86 -14.31
C ILE A 111 -2.39 -3.15 -13.24
N SER A 112 -2.23 -4.23 -12.51
CA SER A 112 -3.16 -4.62 -11.44
C SER A 112 -3.26 -3.56 -10.36
N MET A 113 -2.15 -2.98 -9.91
CA MET A 113 -2.16 -1.91 -8.91
C MET A 113 -2.90 -0.67 -9.41
N ARG A 114 -2.64 -0.25 -10.64
CA ARG A 114 -3.31 0.90 -11.26
C ARG A 114 -4.81 0.68 -11.38
N GLU A 115 -5.23 -0.47 -11.88
CA GLU A 115 -6.64 -0.79 -12.04
C GLU A 115 -7.38 -0.88 -10.70
N ARG A 116 -6.75 -1.44 -9.67
CA ARG A 116 -7.33 -1.46 -8.32
C ARG A 116 -7.55 -0.06 -7.77
N LEU A 117 -6.58 0.83 -7.94
CA LEU A 117 -6.68 2.21 -7.48
C LEU A 117 -7.72 3.00 -8.26
N ARG A 118 -7.83 2.75 -9.56
CA ARG A 118 -8.86 3.39 -10.38
C ARG A 118 -10.27 3.11 -9.87
N LEU A 119 -10.55 1.90 -9.39
CA LEU A 119 -11.86 1.52 -8.87
C LEU A 119 -12.26 2.32 -7.61
N VAL A 120 -11.32 2.82 -6.87
CA VAL A 120 -11.54 3.66 -5.68
C VAL A 120 -11.18 5.13 -5.92
N ARG A 121 -11.05 5.53 -7.20
CA ARG A 121 -10.69 6.89 -7.62
C ARG A 121 -9.32 7.33 -7.08
N GLY A 122 -8.44 6.38 -6.85
CA GLY A 122 -7.09 6.63 -6.38
C GLY A 122 -6.12 6.94 -7.51
N GLU A 123 -5.02 7.57 -7.14
CA GLU A 123 -3.90 7.87 -8.01
C GLU A 123 -2.71 6.98 -7.67
N PHE A 124 -2.04 6.48 -8.70
CA PHE A 124 -0.85 5.65 -8.58
C PHE A 124 0.35 6.38 -9.17
N SER A 125 1.46 6.40 -8.44
CA SER A 125 2.73 6.87 -8.98
C SER A 125 3.86 5.95 -8.57
N ILE A 126 4.86 5.86 -9.43
CA ILE A 126 6.07 5.09 -9.19
C ILE A 126 7.29 5.90 -9.61
N GLU A 127 8.25 6.00 -8.71
CA GLU A 127 9.54 6.64 -8.97
C GLU A 127 10.62 5.61 -8.69
N SER A 128 11.51 5.39 -9.64
CA SER A 128 12.59 4.43 -9.50
C SER A 128 13.90 4.99 -10.00
N SER A 129 14.97 4.71 -9.27
CA SER A 129 16.32 5.09 -9.60
C SER A 129 17.31 4.02 -9.12
N SER A 130 18.58 4.20 -9.37
CA SER A 130 19.64 3.32 -8.81
C SER A 130 19.69 3.32 -7.29
N ALA A 131 19.05 4.28 -6.64
CA ALA A 131 18.99 4.39 -5.16
C ALA A 131 17.76 3.69 -4.57
N GLY A 132 16.85 3.16 -5.37
CA GLY A 132 15.67 2.44 -4.93
C GLY A 132 14.40 2.82 -5.66
N THR A 133 13.28 2.30 -5.17
CA THR A 133 11.95 2.53 -5.75
C THR A 133 10.99 3.08 -4.70
N LYS A 134 10.15 4.00 -5.12
CA LYS A 134 9.05 4.53 -4.32
C LYS A 134 7.73 4.35 -5.10
N VAL A 135 6.81 3.62 -4.50
CA VAL A 135 5.43 3.46 -4.97
C VAL A 135 4.52 4.28 -4.07
N SER A 136 3.66 5.09 -4.66
CA SER A 136 2.66 5.89 -3.93
C SER A 136 1.28 5.62 -4.48
N ALA A 137 0.33 5.39 -3.57
CA ALA A 137 -1.08 5.24 -3.85
C ALA A 137 -1.86 6.24 -3.00
N ILE A 138 -2.55 7.17 -3.64
CA ILE A 138 -3.30 8.22 -2.97
C ILE A 138 -4.77 8.05 -3.29
N VAL A 139 -5.60 7.92 -2.25
CA VAL A 139 -7.05 7.77 -2.40
C VAL A 139 -7.74 8.96 -1.72
N PRO A 140 -8.51 9.75 -2.47
CA PRO A 140 -9.33 10.80 -1.86
C PRO A 140 -10.47 10.16 -1.08
N LEU A 141 -10.70 10.64 0.13
CA LEU A 141 -11.82 10.23 0.97
C LEU A 141 -12.69 11.44 1.26
N PRO A 142 -14.03 11.30 1.20
CA PRO A 142 -14.90 12.38 1.59
C PRO A 142 -14.67 12.71 3.07
N SER A 143 -14.58 14.00 3.37
CA SER A 143 -14.53 14.45 4.75
C SER A 143 -15.88 14.18 5.43
N ASP A 144 -15.85 13.56 6.60
CA ASP A 144 -17.04 13.37 7.45
C ASP A 144 -17.58 14.70 8.05
N THR A 145 -17.11 15.83 7.55
CA THR A 145 -17.62 17.12 7.97
C THR A 145 -19.02 17.32 7.38
N PRO A 146 -20.07 17.36 8.20
CA PRO A 146 -21.41 17.65 7.68
C PRO A 146 -21.37 19.01 6.98
N PRO A 147 -22.16 19.19 5.89
CA PRO A 147 -22.19 20.45 5.19
C PRO A 147 -22.55 21.56 6.19
N LYS A 148 -21.70 22.57 6.30
CA LYS A 148 -22.05 23.75 7.06
C LYS A 148 -23.30 24.33 6.44
N ASN A 149 -24.43 24.16 7.10
CA ASN A 149 -25.66 24.86 6.75
C ASN A 149 -25.32 26.35 6.70
N LYS A 150 -25.26 26.89 5.51
CA LYS A 150 -25.32 28.33 5.34
C LYS A 150 -26.75 28.74 5.61
N THR A 151 -27.01 29.13 6.81
CA THR A 151 -28.18 29.97 7.11
C THR A 151 -27.87 31.37 6.65
#